data_e290afe16b5103131fbbfc81d54a9832
#
_entry.id   e290afe16b5103131fbbfc81d54a9832
#
_cell.length_a   1.000
_cell.length_b   1.000
_cell.length_c   1.000
_cell.angle_alpha   90.00
_cell.angle_beta   90.00
_cell.angle_gamma   90.00
#
_symmetry.space_group_name_H-M   'P 1'
#
loop_
_entity.id
_entity.type
_entity.pdbx_description
1 polymer ?
#
loop_
_entity_poly.entity_id
_entity_poly.type
_entity_poly.pdbx_seq_one_letter_code
_entity_poly.pdbx_strand_id
1 'polypeptide(L)'
;IFPVVLSDLHDYTPDTLYDVCLFVESFCHLKSPRKVLSNISESTNKIILREYHMKSNEHPKKYVDNWLMNIYHIDEICSFFGELDFKLTYEEEHYEYSLEPTVEYWLQNLDKLDSIEKTKHIQLLELSARYLKQNKDQILRDIGLATLVFER
;
A
#
# COMPACT_ATOMS: atom_id res chain seq x y z
N ILE A 1 13.30 -6.78 -22.35
CA ILE A 1 13.96 -6.31 -21.12
C ILE A 1 13.31 -4.98 -20.78
N PHE A 2 12.66 -4.91 -19.62
CA PHE A 2 12.10 -3.63 -19.13
C PHE A 2 13.22 -2.82 -18.46
N PRO A 3 13.33 -1.52 -18.72
CA PRO A 3 14.28 -0.68 -18.03
C PRO A 3 13.89 -0.59 -16.55
N VAL A 4 14.87 -0.70 -15.67
CA VAL A 4 14.70 -0.52 -14.22
C VAL A 4 15.42 0.75 -13.82
N VAL A 5 14.68 1.67 -13.17
CA VAL A 5 15.22 2.90 -12.62
C VAL A 5 15.23 2.78 -11.10
N LEU A 6 16.39 2.96 -10.48
CA LEU A 6 16.50 3.04 -9.02
C LEU A 6 16.39 4.51 -8.61
N SER A 7 15.24 4.89 -8.03
CA SER A 7 14.99 6.26 -7.57
C SER A 7 14.02 6.25 -6.40
N ASP A 8 14.05 7.29 -5.57
CA ASP A 8 12.96 7.60 -4.65
C ASP A 8 11.78 8.14 -5.46
N LEU A 9 10.59 7.53 -5.30
CA LEU A 9 9.39 7.95 -6.02
C LEU A 9 9.00 9.41 -5.74
N HIS A 10 9.39 9.96 -4.58
CA HIS A 10 9.12 11.36 -4.27
C HIS A 10 9.94 12.34 -5.14
N ASP A 11 11.06 11.89 -5.70
CA ASP A 11 11.95 12.69 -6.52
C ASP A 11 11.97 12.23 -7.99
N TYR A 12 11.28 11.15 -8.29
CA TYR A 12 11.19 10.61 -9.64
C TYR A 12 10.09 11.32 -10.44
N THR A 13 10.46 11.83 -11.59
CA THR A 13 9.52 12.33 -12.61
C THR A 13 9.79 11.55 -13.89
N PRO A 14 8.80 10.84 -14.42
CA PRO A 14 8.95 10.11 -15.67
C PRO A 14 9.28 11.07 -16.83
N ASP A 15 10.18 10.64 -17.71
CA ASP A 15 10.61 11.39 -18.90
C ASP A 15 9.88 10.96 -20.18
N THR A 16 8.95 10.02 -20.07
CA THR A 16 8.17 9.46 -21.17
C THR A 16 6.73 9.19 -20.75
N LEU A 17 5.87 9.03 -21.76
CA LEU A 17 4.47 8.64 -21.53
C LEU A 17 4.34 7.13 -21.37
N TYR A 18 3.49 6.72 -20.46
CA TYR A 18 3.13 5.34 -20.18
C TYR A 18 1.63 5.12 -20.35
N ASP A 19 1.24 3.96 -20.86
CA ASP A 19 -0.18 3.60 -20.99
C ASP A 19 -0.84 3.45 -19.61
N VAL A 20 -0.09 2.92 -18.64
CA VAL A 20 -0.58 2.63 -17.29
C VAL A 20 0.54 2.82 -16.28
N CYS A 21 0.21 3.41 -15.14
CA CYS A 21 1.01 3.35 -13.92
C CYS A 21 0.37 2.35 -12.96
N LEU A 22 1.16 1.46 -12.38
CA LEU A 22 0.68 0.42 -11.47
C LEU A 22 1.35 0.54 -10.10
N PHE A 23 0.53 0.61 -9.05
CA PHE A 23 0.95 0.45 -7.67
C PHE A 23 0.39 -0.86 -7.12
N VAL A 24 1.24 -1.72 -6.60
CA VAL A 24 0.84 -2.97 -5.95
C VAL A 24 1.38 -2.98 -4.53
N GLU A 25 0.49 -2.82 -3.56
CA GLU A 25 0.82 -2.81 -2.12
C GLU A 25 2.02 -1.88 -1.79
N SER A 26 2.09 -0.74 -2.48
CA SER A 26 3.22 0.19 -2.41
C SER A 26 2.80 1.64 -2.14
N PHE A 27 1.57 2.00 -2.46
CA PHE A 27 1.03 3.34 -2.24
C PHE A 27 0.94 3.68 -0.74
N CYS A 28 0.63 2.71 0.09
CA CYS A 28 0.60 2.82 1.54
C CYS A 28 1.98 3.17 2.17
N HIS A 29 3.08 2.95 1.47
CA HIS A 29 4.42 3.30 1.94
C HIS A 29 4.85 4.72 1.55
N LEU A 30 4.05 5.43 0.78
CA LEU A 30 4.38 6.80 0.36
C LEU A 30 4.22 7.76 1.53
N LYS A 31 5.27 8.52 1.85
CA LYS A 31 5.22 9.59 2.86
C LYS A 31 4.39 10.78 2.40
N SER A 32 4.35 11.02 1.11
CA SER A 32 3.61 12.12 0.48
C SER A 32 2.98 11.65 -0.83
N PRO A 33 1.81 10.98 -0.77
CA PRO A 33 1.13 10.47 -1.97
C PRO A 33 0.86 11.57 -3.00
N ARG A 34 0.41 12.75 -2.57
CA ARG A 34 0.14 13.90 -3.45
C ARG A 34 1.35 14.31 -4.27
N LYS A 35 2.55 14.35 -3.65
CA LYS A 35 3.77 14.69 -4.37
C LYS A 35 4.10 13.64 -5.43
N VAL A 36 4.03 12.37 -5.09
CA VAL A 36 4.28 11.27 -6.03
C VAL A 36 3.28 11.29 -7.18
N LEU A 37 2.00 11.41 -6.88
CA LEU A 37 0.96 11.50 -7.90
C LEU A 37 1.14 12.71 -8.81
N SER A 38 1.49 13.89 -8.27
CA SER A 38 1.80 15.08 -9.07
C SER A 38 2.96 14.83 -10.03
N ASN A 39 4.02 14.15 -9.57
CA ASN A 39 5.18 13.84 -10.40
C ASN A 39 4.86 12.92 -11.58
N ILE A 40 3.97 11.94 -11.39
CA ILE A 40 3.64 10.92 -12.41
C ILE A 40 2.40 11.27 -13.23
N SER A 41 1.56 12.19 -12.77
CA SER A 41 0.26 12.48 -13.37
C SER A 41 0.35 12.95 -14.82
N GLU A 42 1.41 13.63 -15.20
CA GLU A 42 1.62 14.11 -16.56
C GLU A 42 2.08 13.00 -17.52
N SER A 43 2.52 11.87 -16.98
CA SER A 43 3.10 10.77 -17.77
C SER A 43 2.12 9.65 -18.06
N THR A 44 0.90 9.67 -17.50
CA THR A 44 -0.10 8.64 -17.75
C THR A 44 -1.53 9.17 -17.57
N ASN A 45 -2.47 8.58 -18.30
CA ASN A 45 -3.90 8.84 -18.14
C ASN A 45 -4.61 7.72 -17.36
N LYS A 46 -3.88 6.68 -16.98
CA LYS A 46 -4.47 5.54 -16.25
C LYS A 46 -3.54 5.07 -15.14
N ILE A 47 -4.10 5.01 -13.93
CA ILE A 47 -3.40 4.51 -12.75
C ILE A 47 -4.22 3.38 -12.14
N ILE A 48 -3.56 2.27 -11.84
CA ILE A 48 -4.16 1.12 -11.17
C ILE A 48 -3.49 0.98 -9.80
N LEU A 49 -4.29 0.94 -8.76
CA LEU A 49 -3.85 0.59 -7.42
C LEU A 49 -4.40 -0.79 -7.05
N ARG A 50 -3.55 -1.67 -6.55
CA ARG A 50 -3.95 -2.80 -5.72
C ARG A 50 -3.39 -2.53 -4.33
N GLU A 51 -4.26 -2.10 -3.40
CA GLU A 51 -3.80 -1.50 -2.15
C GLU A 51 -4.70 -1.82 -0.96
N TYR A 52 -4.12 -1.81 0.22
CA TYR A 52 -4.83 -1.90 1.47
C TYR A 52 -5.59 -0.61 1.76
N HIS A 53 -6.81 -0.74 2.29
CA HIS A 53 -7.63 0.41 2.68
C HIS A 53 -8.34 0.18 4.01
N MET A 54 -8.74 1.27 4.69
CA MET A 54 -9.55 1.20 5.89
C MET A 54 -11.01 0.95 5.54
N LYS A 55 -11.60 -0.07 6.18
CA LYS A 55 -13.05 -0.36 6.14
C LYS A 55 -13.79 0.25 7.32
N SER A 56 -13.14 0.36 8.45
CA SER A 56 -13.74 0.89 9.69
C SER A 56 -13.51 2.39 9.82
N ASN A 57 -14.37 3.06 10.59
CA ASN A 57 -14.20 4.48 10.95
C ASN A 57 -13.11 4.71 12.02
N GLU A 58 -12.36 3.69 12.39
CA GLU A 58 -11.28 3.83 13.33
C GLU A 58 -10.10 4.59 12.72
N HIS A 59 -9.40 5.34 13.57
CA HIS A 59 -8.28 6.13 13.10
C HIS A 59 -7.12 5.21 12.67
N PRO A 60 -6.59 5.35 11.45
CA PRO A 60 -5.54 4.48 10.92
C PRO A 60 -4.21 4.58 11.67
N LYS A 61 -4.03 5.57 12.55
CA LYS A 61 -2.78 5.83 13.28
C LYS A 61 -2.23 4.61 14.00
N LYS A 62 -3.08 3.77 14.58
CA LYS A 62 -2.65 2.54 15.25
C LYS A 62 -1.92 1.55 14.33
N TYR A 63 -2.25 1.58 13.02
CA TYR A 63 -1.60 0.74 12.01
C TYR A 63 -0.33 1.38 11.49
N VAL A 64 -0.33 2.71 11.30
CA VAL A 64 0.86 3.47 10.89
C VAL A 64 2.00 3.25 11.87
N ASP A 65 1.72 3.39 13.18
CA ASP A 65 2.74 3.28 14.23
C ASP A 65 3.35 1.87 14.33
N ASN A 66 2.58 0.83 13.96
CA ASN A 66 3.01 -0.56 14.07
C ASN A 66 3.52 -1.18 12.77
N TRP A 67 3.06 -0.68 11.62
CA TRP A 67 3.39 -1.24 10.31
C TRP A 67 4.19 -0.32 9.40
N LEU A 68 4.35 0.93 9.79
CA LEU A 68 4.96 1.96 8.95
C LEU A 68 4.23 2.13 7.60
N MET A 69 2.92 1.87 7.61
CA MET A 69 2.04 1.96 6.45
C MET A 69 0.98 3.04 6.66
N ASN A 70 0.77 3.86 5.66
CA ASN A 70 -0.31 4.83 5.63
C ASN A 70 -1.53 4.17 4.97
N ILE A 71 -2.45 3.65 5.76
CA ILE A 71 -3.67 3.02 5.25
C ILE A 71 -4.77 4.08 5.22
N TYR A 72 -5.26 4.38 4.03
CA TYR A 72 -6.27 5.39 3.77
C TYR A 72 -7.64 4.76 3.60
N HIS A 73 -8.71 5.53 3.82
CA HIS A 73 -10.03 5.19 3.30
C HIS A 73 -10.06 5.37 1.78
N ILE A 74 -10.94 4.63 1.10
CA ILE A 74 -11.08 4.76 -0.37
C ILE A 74 -11.43 6.20 -0.76
N ASP A 75 -12.30 6.88 0.01
CA ASP A 75 -12.64 8.28 -0.24
C ASP A 75 -11.44 9.23 -0.16
N GLU A 76 -10.49 8.97 0.76
CA GLU A 76 -9.26 9.75 0.85
C GLU A 76 -8.36 9.50 -0.37
N ILE A 77 -8.24 8.23 -0.78
CA ILE A 77 -7.52 7.87 -2.02
C ILE A 77 -8.16 8.59 -3.21
N CYS A 78 -9.49 8.50 -3.36
CA CYS A 78 -10.22 9.21 -4.41
C CYS A 78 -9.98 10.72 -4.38
N SER A 79 -9.88 11.33 -3.20
CA SER A 79 -9.56 12.76 -3.06
C SER A 79 -8.17 13.09 -3.61
N PHE A 80 -7.14 12.27 -3.33
CA PHE A 80 -5.79 12.50 -3.88
C PHE A 80 -5.77 12.49 -5.41
N PHE A 81 -6.51 11.56 -6.02
CA PHE A 81 -6.60 11.43 -7.46
C PHE A 81 -7.47 12.51 -8.08
N GLY A 82 -8.57 12.89 -7.42
CA GLY A 82 -9.48 13.94 -7.88
C GLY A 82 -8.83 15.33 -7.96
N GLU A 83 -7.84 15.62 -7.10
CA GLU A 83 -7.05 16.85 -7.16
C GLU A 83 -6.24 16.97 -8.47
N LEU A 84 -6.07 15.87 -9.21
CA LEU A 84 -5.32 15.78 -10.46
C LEU A 84 -6.20 15.38 -11.66
N ASP A 85 -7.52 15.58 -11.54
CA ASP A 85 -8.54 15.29 -12.57
C ASP A 85 -8.71 13.80 -12.92
N PHE A 86 -8.18 12.88 -12.12
CA PHE A 86 -8.48 11.46 -12.26
C PHE A 86 -9.81 11.11 -11.60
N LYS A 87 -10.54 10.19 -12.20
CA LYS A 87 -11.81 9.66 -11.69
C LYS A 87 -11.70 8.17 -11.46
N LEU A 88 -12.26 7.68 -10.37
CA LEU A 88 -12.41 6.26 -10.12
C LEU A 88 -13.38 5.67 -11.16
N THR A 89 -12.88 4.75 -11.98
CA THR A 89 -13.66 4.07 -13.06
C THR A 89 -13.93 2.62 -12.76
N TYR A 90 -13.17 2.02 -11.83
CA TYR A 90 -13.37 0.65 -11.40
C TYR A 90 -12.92 0.48 -9.96
N GLU A 91 -13.69 -0.33 -9.19
CA GLU A 91 -13.39 -0.74 -7.83
C GLU A 91 -13.75 -2.21 -7.64
N GLU A 92 -12.85 -2.99 -7.08
CA GLU A 92 -13.07 -4.40 -6.75
C GLU A 92 -12.42 -4.73 -5.41
N GLU A 93 -13.23 -5.18 -4.45
CA GLU A 93 -12.78 -5.70 -3.16
C GLU A 93 -12.31 -7.15 -3.29
N HIS A 94 -11.18 -7.47 -2.67
CA HIS A 94 -10.58 -8.80 -2.68
C HIS A 94 -10.76 -9.50 -1.33
N TYR A 95 -11.97 -9.97 -1.05
CA TYR A 95 -12.29 -10.63 0.22
C TYR A 95 -11.55 -11.95 0.45
N GLU A 96 -11.29 -12.71 -0.61
CA GLU A 96 -10.67 -14.03 -0.54
C GLU A 96 -9.14 -13.98 -0.48
N TYR A 97 -8.55 -12.89 -0.95
CA TYR A 97 -7.10 -12.66 -0.95
C TYR A 97 -6.69 -11.66 0.12
N SER A 98 -7.51 -11.55 1.16
CA SER A 98 -7.26 -10.63 2.26
C SER A 98 -5.87 -10.84 2.86
N LEU A 99 -5.47 -9.92 3.71
CA LEU A 99 -4.27 -9.95 4.53
C LEU A 99 -4.01 -11.32 5.20
N GLU A 100 -5.03 -12.19 5.32
CA GLU A 100 -4.99 -13.44 6.07
C GLU A 100 -3.90 -14.42 5.60
N PRO A 101 -3.78 -14.79 4.31
CA PRO A 101 -2.69 -15.68 3.86
C PRO A 101 -1.31 -15.07 4.08
N THR A 102 -1.18 -13.76 3.90
CA THR A 102 0.08 -13.04 4.15
C THR A 102 0.43 -13.07 5.62
N VAL A 103 -0.51 -12.78 6.49
CA VAL A 103 -0.35 -12.84 7.96
C VAL A 103 0.03 -14.25 8.39
N GLU A 104 -0.66 -15.28 7.90
CA GLU A 104 -0.37 -16.67 8.23
C GLU A 104 1.04 -17.08 7.76
N TYR A 105 1.42 -16.72 6.56
CA TYR A 105 2.78 -16.97 6.06
C TYR A 105 3.85 -16.32 6.95
N TRP A 106 3.67 -15.06 7.34
CA TRP A 106 4.58 -14.35 8.23
C TRP A 106 4.65 -15.04 9.60
N LEU A 107 3.51 -15.40 10.18
CA LEU A 107 3.44 -16.06 11.48
C LEU A 107 4.14 -17.42 11.48
N GLN A 108 3.98 -18.22 10.43
CA GLN A 108 4.64 -19.52 10.29
C GLN A 108 6.17 -19.42 10.12
N ASN A 109 6.66 -18.28 9.71
CA ASN A 109 8.10 -18.05 9.46
C ASN A 109 8.77 -17.16 10.51
N LEU A 110 8.05 -16.73 11.56
CA LEU A 110 8.60 -15.91 12.64
C LEU A 110 9.81 -16.58 13.33
N ASP A 111 9.71 -17.89 13.60
CA ASP A 111 10.77 -18.62 14.29
C ASP A 111 12.07 -18.71 13.47
N LYS A 112 11.96 -18.59 12.15
CA LYS A 112 13.12 -18.53 11.25
C LYS A 112 13.88 -17.21 11.35
N LEU A 113 13.21 -16.13 11.75
CA LEU A 113 13.83 -14.82 11.93
C LEU A 113 14.70 -14.77 13.18
N ASP A 114 14.40 -15.58 14.20
CA ASP A 114 15.18 -15.61 15.45
C ASP A 114 16.60 -16.14 15.26
N SER A 115 16.86 -16.88 14.18
CA SER A 115 18.17 -17.44 13.84
C SER A 115 19.06 -16.52 13.00
N ILE A 116 18.53 -15.36 12.54
CA ILE A 116 19.24 -14.41 11.70
C ILE A 116 19.74 -13.27 12.59
N GLU A 117 20.98 -12.82 12.36
CA GLU A 117 21.52 -11.64 13.03
C GLU A 117 20.57 -10.44 12.88
N LYS A 118 20.02 -9.98 14.02
CA LYS A 118 18.90 -9.03 14.05
C LYS A 118 19.34 -7.63 13.62
N THR A 119 19.24 -7.34 12.33
CA THR A 119 19.30 -5.98 11.84
C THR A 119 18.08 -5.19 12.32
N LYS A 120 18.16 -3.86 12.34
CA LYS A 120 17.03 -2.98 12.69
C LYS A 120 15.76 -3.29 11.88
N HIS A 121 15.91 -3.68 10.62
CA HIS A 121 14.80 -4.06 9.74
C HIS A 121 14.12 -5.35 10.19
N ILE A 122 14.90 -6.35 10.55
CA ILE A 122 14.37 -7.64 11.06
C ILE A 122 13.62 -7.44 12.37
N GLN A 123 14.13 -6.58 13.27
CA GLN A 123 13.43 -6.24 14.50
C GLN A 123 12.06 -5.58 14.24
N LEU A 124 11.98 -4.67 13.25
CA LEU A 124 10.70 -4.05 12.84
C LEU A 124 9.73 -5.08 12.25
N LEU A 125 10.21 -5.98 11.41
CA LEU A 125 9.40 -7.06 10.84
C LEU A 125 8.88 -8.00 11.93
N GLU A 126 9.70 -8.37 12.91
CA GLU A 126 9.30 -9.19 14.05
C GLU A 126 8.21 -8.51 14.89
N LEU A 127 8.37 -7.22 15.19
CA LEU A 127 7.36 -6.43 15.91
C LEU A 127 6.04 -6.38 15.13
N SER A 128 6.09 -6.13 13.83
CA SER A 128 4.92 -6.12 12.96
C SER A 128 4.21 -7.47 12.95
N ALA A 129 4.96 -8.56 12.81
CA ALA A 129 4.39 -9.90 12.80
C ALA A 129 3.77 -10.30 14.15
N ARG A 130 4.38 -9.92 15.27
CA ARG A 130 3.80 -10.12 16.62
C ARG A 130 2.52 -9.32 16.81
N TYR A 131 2.51 -8.07 16.35
CA TYR A 131 1.31 -7.23 16.37
C TYR A 131 0.17 -7.84 15.55
N LEU A 132 0.47 -8.32 14.34
CA LEU A 132 -0.47 -9.04 13.48
C LEU A 132 -1.07 -10.25 14.19
N LYS A 133 -0.22 -11.08 14.82
CA LYS A 133 -0.67 -12.26 15.56
C LYS A 133 -1.63 -11.92 16.69
N GLN A 134 -1.34 -10.86 17.44
CA GLN A 134 -2.15 -10.46 18.60
C GLN A 134 -3.47 -9.81 18.20
N ASN A 135 -3.55 -9.20 17.01
CA ASN A 135 -4.68 -8.37 16.58
C ASN A 135 -5.33 -8.86 15.28
N LYS A 136 -5.07 -10.10 14.84
CA LYS A 136 -5.49 -10.65 13.55
C LYS A 136 -6.95 -10.35 13.23
N ASP A 137 -7.87 -10.76 14.12
CA ASP A 137 -9.30 -10.64 13.87
C ASP A 137 -9.78 -9.19 13.76
N GLN A 138 -9.15 -8.29 14.50
CA GLN A 138 -9.46 -6.87 14.42
C GLN A 138 -8.95 -6.27 13.11
N ILE A 139 -7.72 -6.61 12.73
CA ILE A 139 -7.10 -6.15 11.49
C ILE A 139 -7.92 -6.58 10.28
N LEU A 140 -8.35 -7.83 10.22
CA LEU A 140 -9.19 -8.35 9.13
C LEU A 140 -10.57 -7.67 9.05
N ARG A 141 -11.09 -7.19 10.18
CA ARG A 141 -12.32 -6.38 10.18
C ARG A 141 -12.09 -4.95 9.70
N ASP A 142 -10.97 -4.37 10.08
CA ASP A 142 -10.70 -2.95 9.87
C ASP A 142 -10.06 -2.63 8.53
N ILE A 143 -9.35 -3.61 7.93
CA ILE A 143 -8.57 -3.42 6.71
C ILE A 143 -9.10 -4.33 5.60
N GLY A 144 -9.25 -3.77 4.41
CA GLY A 144 -9.54 -4.45 3.17
C GLY A 144 -8.37 -4.38 2.19
N LEU A 145 -8.48 -5.12 1.10
CA LEU A 145 -7.61 -5.05 -0.06
C LEU A 145 -8.50 -4.81 -1.27
N ALA A 146 -8.23 -3.77 -2.03
CA ALA A 146 -9.01 -3.45 -3.23
C ALA A 146 -8.12 -3.17 -4.43
N THR A 147 -8.67 -3.42 -5.62
CA THR A 147 -8.16 -2.88 -6.87
C THR A 147 -9.00 -1.67 -7.26
N LEU A 148 -8.33 -0.54 -7.44
CA LEU A 148 -8.93 0.73 -7.84
C LEU A 148 -8.30 1.17 -9.16
N VAL A 149 -9.12 1.57 -10.12
CA VAL A 149 -8.65 2.10 -11.41
C VAL A 149 -9.09 3.56 -11.54
N PHE A 150 -8.11 4.41 -11.77
CA PHE A 150 -8.31 5.84 -11.98
C PHE A 150 -7.93 6.22 -13.40
N GLU A 151 -8.80 6.98 -14.07
CA GLU A 151 -8.61 7.44 -15.46
C GLU A 151 -8.96 8.93 -15.59
N ARG A 152 -8.28 9.61 -16.54
CA ARG A 152 -8.62 10.96 -16.99
C ARG A 152 -9.42 10.90 -18.29
#